data_157a8f156d286abbf25fbe902b09f44f
#
_entry.id   157a8f156d286abbf25fbe902b09f44f
#
_cell.length_a   1.000
_cell.length_b   1.000
_cell.length_c   1.000
_cell.angle_alpha   90.00
_cell.angle_beta   90.00
_cell.angle_gamma   90.00
#
_symmetry.space_group_name_H-M   'P 1'
#
loop_
_entity.id
_entity.type
_entity.pdbx_description
1 polymer ?
#
loop_
_entity_poly.entity_id
_entity_poly.type
_entity_poly.pdbx_seq_one_letter_code
_entity_poly.pdbx_strand_id
1 'polypeptide(L)'
;MVLKLTKKQYSDHYGATKGDKIRLADTDILIEVEKDLISHGDECVFGGGKTLRDGLAQTSGITSANGALDFVITNAVVLDPIIGIVKGDIGIKDGKIAGIGKAGNPLVMDDVDRNLIVSACTEATAGEHTICTPGHFDTHIHMISPQQYIDGISNGICNMIGGGTGPSDGTNATTCTPGSFNISRMLESVEDIPVNWGFLGKGNDSHPSLSTQLEQIEAGACGLKDHEDWGTTATVLDASLRAADLTDTQVAIHTDSINECAYLEDTINAIDGRVVHSYHTEGAGGGHAPDIIAIASEQNVLPSSTNPTRPFTVNTVDEHLDMLMFCHHLNPAVAEDVAFADSRIRAETIAAEDVFHDEGILSMYSSDSQAMGRIGEVVIRAWQTADKMKKMRGKLKEEEGDNDNLRAKRYIAKTTINPAITHGISEYLGSLEVGKYADIVMYNTAFFGAKPKMIFKGGFIAWSIMGDPNASLPTPEPVYYRPMFGAMGRAVKKTSFTFMSKKSIELGVPQKLGLEKTTLAVKNCRTIGKKDMIWNDKTPEIKVDPETYEVRVDGEIATVDPAKELSLAQRYFMA
;
A
#
# COMPACT_ATOMS: atom_id res chain seq x y z
N MET A 1 -45.71 5.51 17.41
CA MET A 1 -44.83 5.27 18.60
C MET A 1 -43.42 5.53 18.16
N VAL A 2 -42.70 6.48 18.80
CA VAL A 2 -41.30 6.75 18.46
C VAL A 2 -40.43 5.76 19.23
N LEU A 3 -39.72 4.87 18.58
CA LEU A 3 -38.73 4.02 19.19
C LEU A 3 -37.52 4.86 19.61
N LYS A 4 -37.09 4.72 20.86
CA LYS A 4 -35.89 5.39 21.37
C LYS A 4 -34.83 4.32 21.65
N LEU A 5 -33.68 4.46 21.02
CA LEU A 5 -32.50 3.64 21.30
C LEU A 5 -31.46 4.51 22.01
N THR A 6 -30.72 3.90 22.94
CA THR A 6 -29.47 4.49 23.41
C THR A 6 -28.41 4.38 22.31
N LYS A 7 -27.39 5.25 22.37
CA LYS A 7 -26.28 5.19 21.42
C LYS A 7 -25.62 3.80 21.39
N LYS A 8 -25.44 3.18 22.57
CA LYS A 8 -24.91 1.82 22.68
C LYS A 8 -25.79 0.78 21.94
N GLN A 9 -27.12 0.81 22.16
CA GLN A 9 -28.04 -0.09 21.47
C GLN A 9 -27.99 0.12 19.96
N TYR A 10 -27.88 1.36 19.49
CA TYR A 10 -27.72 1.66 18.08
C TYR A 10 -26.43 1.06 17.53
N SER A 11 -25.29 1.28 18.18
CA SER A 11 -24.00 0.75 17.75
C SER A 11 -23.93 -0.78 17.82
N ASP A 12 -24.61 -1.42 18.78
CA ASP A 12 -24.71 -2.88 18.88
C ASP A 12 -25.45 -3.48 17.66
N HIS A 13 -26.42 -2.74 17.07
CA HIS A 13 -27.19 -3.19 15.91
C HIS A 13 -26.57 -2.81 14.57
N TYR A 14 -26.00 -1.61 14.45
CA TYR A 14 -25.65 -0.99 13.15
C TYR A 14 -24.18 -0.58 13.07
N GLY A 15 -23.35 -1.00 14.04
CA GLY A 15 -21.95 -0.61 14.11
C GLY A 15 -21.74 0.80 14.69
N ALA A 16 -20.49 1.20 14.79
CA ALA A 16 -20.09 2.47 15.36
C ALA A 16 -20.65 3.66 14.56
N THR A 17 -21.06 4.71 15.26
CA THR A 17 -21.60 5.95 14.68
C THR A 17 -20.73 7.15 15.09
N LYS A 18 -21.04 8.33 14.57
CA LYS A 18 -20.29 9.57 14.83
C LYS A 18 -19.93 9.76 16.30
N GLY A 19 -18.65 9.98 16.57
CA GLY A 19 -18.07 10.19 17.88
C GLY A 19 -17.88 8.90 18.70
N ASP A 20 -18.16 7.72 18.13
CA ASP A 20 -17.75 6.45 18.73
C ASP A 20 -16.27 6.20 18.47
N LYS A 21 -15.57 5.69 19.49
CA LYS A 21 -14.16 5.33 19.40
C LYS A 21 -14.02 3.84 19.18
N ILE A 22 -13.13 3.49 18.26
CA ILE A 22 -12.82 2.12 17.91
C ILE A 22 -11.33 1.89 18.17
N ARG A 23 -11.01 0.87 18.96
CA ARG A 23 -9.65 0.41 19.11
C ARG A 23 -9.25 -0.44 17.90
N LEU A 24 -8.08 -0.17 17.32
CA LEU A 24 -7.56 -0.94 16.20
C LEU A 24 -6.87 -2.20 16.72
N ALA A 25 -7.55 -3.34 16.66
CA ALA A 25 -7.10 -4.64 17.16
C ALA A 25 -6.59 -4.57 18.62
N ASP A 26 -5.39 -5.09 18.89
CA ASP A 26 -4.73 -5.06 20.21
C ASP A 26 -3.74 -3.89 20.38
N THR A 27 -3.79 -2.90 19.49
CA THR A 27 -2.98 -1.67 19.59
C THR A 27 -3.58 -0.70 20.62
N ASP A 28 -2.81 0.34 20.98
CA ASP A 28 -3.32 1.46 21.78
C ASP A 28 -3.94 2.58 20.91
N ILE A 29 -4.04 2.38 19.60
CA ILE A 29 -4.59 3.37 18.66
C ILE A 29 -6.12 3.36 18.74
N LEU A 30 -6.70 4.52 19.00
CA LEU A 30 -8.14 4.75 19.06
C LEU A 30 -8.55 5.72 17.95
N ILE A 31 -9.27 5.21 16.95
CA ILE A 31 -9.91 6.07 15.95
C ILE A 31 -11.31 6.47 16.41
N GLU A 32 -11.73 7.66 16.01
CA GLU A 32 -13.08 8.18 16.25
C GLU A 32 -13.80 8.38 14.91
N VAL A 33 -15.05 7.90 14.82
CA VAL A 33 -15.87 8.11 13.61
C VAL A 33 -16.21 9.60 13.48
N GLU A 34 -15.69 10.25 12.44
CA GLU A 34 -15.80 11.70 12.20
C GLU A 34 -17.21 12.09 11.69
N LYS A 35 -17.77 11.23 10.84
CA LYS A 35 -19.09 11.44 10.22
C LYS A 35 -19.86 10.12 10.15
N ASP A 36 -21.16 10.18 10.32
CA ASP A 36 -22.11 9.14 9.94
C ASP A 36 -22.91 9.65 8.74
N LEU A 37 -22.81 8.95 7.64
CA LEU A 37 -23.45 9.30 6.36
C LEU A 37 -24.83 8.64 6.20
N ILE A 38 -25.28 7.90 7.22
CA ILE A 38 -26.56 7.18 7.23
C ILE A 38 -27.53 7.92 8.13
N SER A 39 -28.72 8.25 7.61
CA SER A 39 -29.79 8.76 8.45
C SER A 39 -30.36 7.64 9.30
N HIS A 40 -30.45 7.89 10.61
CA HIS A 40 -30.85 6.89 11.59
C HIS A 40 -32.34 6.53 11.49
N GLY A 41 -32.62 5.23 11.55
CA GLY A 41 -33.98 4.69 11.60
C GLY A 41 -34.41 3.88 10.40
N ASP A 42 -33.70 4.05 9.28
CA ASP A 42 -33.97 3.37 8.00
C ASP A 42 -32.71 2.69 7.45
N GLU A 43 -31.88 2.13 8.31
CA GLU A 43 -30.63 1.50 7.91
C GLU A 43 -30.87 0.32 6.98
N CYS A 44 -30.08 0.24 5.92
CA CYS A 44 -30.04 -0.92 5.03
C CYS A 44 -29.24 -2.03 5.73
N VAL A 45 -29.91 -3.12 6.14
CA VAL A 45 -29.29 -4.23 6.88
C VAL A 45 -29.74 -5.56 6.30
N PHE A 46 -28.79 -6.45 6.01
CA PHE A 46 -29.05 -7.81 5.56
C PHE A 46 -29.28 -8.76 6.74
N GLY A 47 -30.24 -9.68 6.62
CA GLY A 47 -30.51 -10.75 7.57
C GLY A 47 -31.97 -11.13 7.65
N GLY A 48 -32.26 -12.28 8.29
CA GLY A 48 -33.62 -12.72 8.53
C GLY A 48 -34.41 -11.71 9.37
N GLY A 49 -35.53 -11.21 8.83
CA GLY A 49 -36.34 -10.17 9.48
C GLY A 49 -35.77 -8.76 9.44
N LYS A 50 -34.64 -8.53 8.76
CA LYS A 50 -34.03 -7.21 8.59
C LYS A 50 -34.60 -6.42 7.41
N THR A 51 -34.08 -5.23 7.15
CA THR A 51 -34.66 -4.27 6.20
C THR A 51 -34.35 -4.59 4.74
N LEU A 52 -33.25 -5.28 4.42
CA LEU A 52 -32.86 -5.59 3.04
C LEU A 52 -33.74 -6.69 2.45
N ARG A 53 -34.98 -6.32 2.12
CA ARG A 53 -36.03 -7.17 1.52
C ARG A 53 -36.82 -6.36 0.52
N ASP A 54 -37.46 -7.04 -0.43
CA ASP A 54 -38.31 -6.42 -1.45
C ASP A 54 -39.40 -5.54 -0.85
N GLY A 55 -39.55 -4.34 -1.40
CA GLY A 55 -40.50 -3.33 -0.92
C GLY A 55 -40.09 -2.62 0.38
N LEU A 56 -38.95 -2.99 0.98
CA LEU A 56 -38.33 -2.28 2.10
C LEU A 56 -37.05 -1.60 1.59
N ALA A 57 -35.87 -2.01 2.03
CA ALA A 57 -34.61 -1.44 1.55
C ALA A 57 -34.22 -1.92 0.14
N GLN A 58 -34.84 -2.97 -0.38
CA GLN A 58 -34.70 -3.41 -1.77
C GLN A 58 -35.79 -2.78 -2.64
N THR A 59 -35.37 -2.04 -3.67
CA THR A 59 -36.25 -1.37 -4.63
C THR A 59 -36.71 -2.36 -5.69
N SER A 60 -38.04 -2.45 -5.90
CA SER A 60 -38.62 -3.31 -6.93
C SER A 60 -38.45 -2.71 -8.33
N GLY A 61 -38.21 -3.56 -9.33
CA GLY A 61 -38.24 -3.18 -10.75
C GLY A 61 -37.03 -2.40 -11.27
N ILE A 62 -36.02 -2.17 -10.45
CA ILE A 62 -34.75 -1.56 -10.87
C ILE A 62 -33.74 -2.65 -11.21
N THR A 63 -33.12 -2.53 -12.39
CA THR A 63 -32.09 -3.47 -12.89
C THR A 63 -30.70 -2.84 -12.83
N SER A 64 -29.67 -3.68 -13.01
CA SER A 64 -28.28 -3.19 -13.14
C SER A 64 -28.13 -2.16 -14.29
N ALA A 65 -28.88 -2.31 -15.38
CA ALA A 65 -28.80 -1.41 -16.53
C ALA A 65 -29.44 -0.02 -16.26
N ASN A 66 -30.33 0.08 -15.29
CA ASN A 66 -31.03 1.34 -14.97
C ASN A 66 -30.82 1.83 -13.54
N GLY A 67 -29.65 1.53 -12.97
CA GLY A 67 -29.12 2.22 -11.79
C GLY A 67 -28.98 1.40 -10.51
N ALA A 68 -29.36 0.11 -10.50
CA ALA A 68 -29.09 -0.74 -9.33
C ALA A 68 -27.60 -0.96 -9.13
N LEU A 69 -27.17 -0.97 -7.88
CA LEU A 69 -25.83 -1.42 -7.49
C LEU A 69 -25.61 -2.90 -7.88
N ASP A 70 -24.36 -3.26 -8.13
CA ASP A 70 -23.97 -4.66 -8.28
C ASP A 70 -23.65 -5.28 -6.91
N PHE A 71 -23.08 -4.48 -6.00
CA PHE A 71 -22.77 -4.90 -4.64
C PHE A 71 -22.94 -3.76 -3.63
N VAL A 72 -23.32 -4.10 -2.39
CA VAL A 72 -23.34 -3.16 -1.26
C VAL A 72 -22.70 -3.77 -0.02
N ILE A 73 -21.83 -3.01 0.64
CA ILE A 73 -21.31 -3.30 1.97
C ILE A 73 -22.06 -2.36 2.94
N THR A 74 -22.90 -2.92 3.81
CA THR A 74 -23.79 -2.10 4.65
C THR A 74 -23.11 -1.63 5.93
N ASN A 75 -23.37 -0.39 6.36
CA ASN A 75 -22.99 0.16 7.68
C ASN A 75 -21.50 -0.01 8.06
N ALA A 76 -20.59 0.03 7.11
CA ALA A 76 -19.15 -0.11 7.37
C ALA A 76 -18.54 1.18 7.95
N VAL A 77 -17.51 1.03 8.77
CA VAL A 77 -16.59 2.14 9.05
C VAL A 77 -15.52 2.14 7.98
N VAL A 78 -15.40 3.24 7.26
CA VAL A 78 -14.36 3.47 6.26
C VAL A 78 -13.20 4.19 6.92
N LEU A 79 -11.99 3.66 6.78
CA LEU A 79 -10.73 4.35 7.10
C LEU A 79 -9.99 4.62 5.79
N ASP A 80 -10.08 5.85 5.33
CA ASP A 80 -9.53 6.28 4.04
C ASP A 80 -8.77 7.59 4.20
N PRO A 81 -7.58 7.75 3.58
CA PRO A 81 -6.76 8.93 3.78
C PRO A 81 -7.34 10.22 3.18
N ILE A 82 -8.25 10.11 2.22
CA ILE A 82 -8.91 11.24 1.52
C ILE A 82 -10.30 11.52 2.12
N ILE A 83 -11.11 10.47 2.26
CA ILE A 83 -12.50 10.59 2.72
C ILE A 83 -12.56 10.81 4.24
N GLY A 84 -11.59 10.27 4.98
CA GLY A 84 -11.53 10.32 6.44
C GLY A 84 -12.04 9.03 7.10
N ILE A 85 -12.46 9.14 8.35
CA ILE A 85 -12.99 8.03 9.15
C ILE A 85 -14.50 8.19 9.23
N VAL A 86 -15.23 7.52 8.35
CA VAL A 86 -16.67 7.73 8.19
C VAL A 86 -17.45 6.42 8.27
N LYS A 87 -18.68 6.47 8.76
CA LYS A 87 -19.63 5.38 8.62
C LYS A 87 -20.48 5.60 7.39
N GLY A 88 -20.70 4.54 6.60
CA GLY A 88 -21.57 4.56 5.43
C GLY A 88 -21.76 3.18 4.82
N ASP A 89 -22.75 3.07 3.95
CA ASP A 89 -22.86 1.96 3.03
C ASP A 89 -21.91 2.21 1.85
N ILE A 90 -21.13 1.22 1.45
CA ILE A 90 -20.25 1.30 0.29
C ILE A 90 -20.95 0.62 -0.89
N GLY A 91 -21.34 1.41 -1.88
CA GLY A 91 -21.95 0.89 -3.11
C GLY A 91 -20.92 0.68 -4.21
N ILE A 92 -21.03 -0.46 -4.88
CA ILE A 92 -20.16 -0.84 -6.00
C ILE A 92 -21.00 -1.02 -7.26
N LYS A 93 -20.53 -0.43 -8.38
CA LYS A 93 -21.14 -0.53 -9.68
C LYS A 93 -20.08 -0.67 -10.77
N ASP A 94 -20.22 -1.65 -11.65
CA ASP A 94 -19.28 -1.91 -12.76
C ASP A 94 -17.81 -1.98 -12.30
N GLY A 95 -17.58 -2.60 -11.14
CA GLY A 95 -16.25 -2.77 -10.53
C GLY A 95 -15.67 -1.53 -9.87
N LYS A 96 -16.44 -0.44 -9.76
CA LYS A 96 -16.02 0.86 -9.21
C LYS A 96 -16.84 1.26 -8.00
N ILE A 97 -16.28 2.14 -7.18
CA ILE A 97 -17.00 2.81 -6.09
C ILE A 97 -18.08 3.71 -6.72
N ALA A 98 -19.34 3.38 -6.46
CA ALA A 98 -20.48 4.20 -6.88
C ALA A 98 -20.82 5.32 -5.88
N GLY A 99 -20.53 5.07 -4.60
CA GLY A 99 -20.72 6.02 -3.52
C GLY A 99 -20.42 5.41 -2.15
N ILE A 100 -20.28 6.29 -1.16
CA ILE A 100 -20.26 5.95 0.26
C ILE A 100 -21.29 6.88 0.91
N GLY A 101 -22.37 6.29 1.45
CA GLY A 101 -23.49 7.06 1.96
C GLY A 101 -24.62 6.16 2.45
N LYS A 102 -25.86 6.53 2.24
CA LYS A 102 -27.03 5.72 2.58
C LYS A 102 -27.52 4.96 1.36
N ALA A 103 -27.41 3.63 1.38
CA ALA A 103 -27.97 2.76 0.36
C ALA A 103 -29.41 2.35 0.70
N GLY A 104 -30.18 1.93 -0.31
CA GLY A 104 -31.50 1.37 -0.09
C GLY A 104 -32.51 1.67 -1.21
N ASN A 105 -33.76 1.82 -0.77
CA ASN A 105 -34.91 2.02 -1.63
C ASN A 105 -35.46 3.46 -1.51
N PRO A 106 -35.21 4.33 -2.47
CA PRO A 106 -35.62 5.73 -2.41
C PRO A 106 -37.16 5.94 -2.46
N LEU A 107 -37.93 4.89 -2.70
CA LEU A 107 -39.41 4.98 -2.73
C LEU A 107 -40.04 4.92 -1.33
N VAL A 108 -39.32 4.37 -0.34
CA VAL A 108 -39.84 4.13 1.02
C VAL A 108 -38.89 4.52 2.14
N MET A 109 -37.63 4.82 1.81
CA MET A 109 -36.60 5.26 2.76
C MET A 109 -36.20 6.69 2.47
N ASP A 110 -36.06 7.49 3.52
CA ASP A 110 -35.59 8.87 3.40
C ASP A 110 -34.07 8.93 3.17
N ASP A 111 -33.62 9.97 2.47
CA ASP A 111 -32.21 10.32 2.26
C ASP A 111 -31.34 9.23 1.59
N VAL A 112 -31.92 8.33 0.83
CA VAL A 112 -31.16 7.37 0.02
C VAL A 112 -30.39 8.09 -1.08
N ASP A 113 -29.09 7.85 -1.17
CA ASP A 113 -28.26 8.39 -2.23
C ASP A 113 -28.67 7.83 -3.59
N ARG A 114 -28.86 8.72 -4.57
CA ARG A 114 -29.32 8.35 -5.92
C ARG A 114 -28.45 7.32 -6.63
N ASN A 115 -27.17 7.21 -6.25
CA ASN A 115 -26.21 6.26 -6.80
C ASN A 115 -26.10 4.97 -5.97
N LEU A 116 -26.86 4.85 -4.87
CA LEU A 116 -26.79 3.72 -3.93
C LEU A 116 -28.12 2.95 -3.86
N ILE A 117 -28.79 2.80 -5.00
CA ILE A 117 -30.07 2.08 -5.10
C ILE A 117 -29.81 0.58 -5.02
N VAL A 118 -30.41 -0.07 -4.02
CA VAL A 118 -30.38 -1.52 -3.85
C VAL A 118 -31.60 -2.14 -4.51
N SER A 119 -31.42 -3.26 -5.23
CA SER A 119 -32.51 -3.98 -5.89
C SER A 119 -32.27 -5.51 -5.84
N ALA A 120 -33.13 -6.28 -6.51
CA ALA A 120 -32.92 -7.72 -6.69
C ALA A 120 -31.67 -8.08 -7.51
N CYS A 121 -31.01 -7.10 -8.14
CA CYS A 121 -29.74 -7.27 -8.86
C CYS A 121 -28.51 -6.97 -7.99
N THR A 122 -28.68 -6.59 -6.73
CA THR A 122 -27.61 -6.17 -5.83
C THR A 122 -27.23 -7.30 -4.86
N GLU A 123 -25.97 -7.70 -4.85
CA GLU A 123 -25.41 -8.55 -3.81
C GLU A 123 -25.08 -7.71 -2.57
N ALA A 124 -25.10 -8.31 -1.39
CA ALA A 124 -24.87 -7.59 -0.14
C ALA A 124 -23.98 -8.34 0.85
N THR A 125 -23.18 -7.60 1.60
CA THR A 125 -22.49 -8.11 2.78
C THR A 125 -22.60 -7.14 3.95
N ALA A 126 -22.67 -7.70 5.17
CA ALA A 126 -22.72 -6.93 6.40
C ALA A 126 -21.37 -6.29 6.71
N GLY A 127 -21.36 -4.96 6.76
CA GLY A 127 -20.21 -4.15 7.15
C GLY A 127 -20.26 -3.69 8.62
N GLU A 128 -21.34 -3.98 9.33
CA GLU A 128 -21.48 -3.68 10.75
C GLU A 128 -20.31 -4.29 11.53
N HIS A 129 -19.69 -3.49 12.42
CA HIS A 129 -18.52 -3.86 13.23
C HIS A 129 -17.24 -4.17 12.43
N THR A 130 -17.17 -3.73 11.16
CA THR A 130 -15.97 -3.87 10.34
C THR A 130 -15.36 -2.51 10.00
N ILE A 131 -14.07 -2.54 9.63
CA ILE A 131 -13.36 -1.41 9.05
C ILE A 131 -13.00 -1.78 7.62
N CYS A 132 -13.36 -0.92 6.67
CA CYS A 132 -12.99 -1.05 5.26
C CYS A 132 -11.94 -0.02 4.90
N THR A 133 -10.87 -0.46 4.21
CA THR A 133 -9.79 0.40 3.70
C THR A 133 -9.65 0.23 2.20
N PRO A 134 -9.00 1.16 1.49
CA PRO A 134 -8.52 0.89 0.13
C PRO A 134 -7.58 -0.31 0.11
N GLY A 135 -7.47 -0.98 -1.05
CA GLY A 135 -6.46 -2.00 -1.28
C GLY A 135 -5.05 -1.44 -1.16
N HIS A 136 -4.21 -2.13 -0.39
CA HIS A 136 -2.84 -1.67 -0.12
C HIS A 136 -1.90 -1.90 -1.31
N PHE A 137 -0.81 -1.16 -1.31
CA PHE A 137 0.28 -1.23 -2.27
C PHE A 137 1.57 -1.73 -1.60
N ASP A 138 2.34 -2.49 -2.36
CA ASP A 138 3.75 -2.67 -2.12
C ASP A 138 4.51 -2.28 -3.41
N THR A 139 5.40 -1.32 -3.28
CA THR A 139 6.13 -0.71 -4.41
C THR A 139 7.61 -1.03 -4.42
N HIS A 140 8.04 -1.98 -3.59
CA HIS A 140 9.41 -2.45 -3.54
C HIS A 140 9.43 -3.97 -3.43
N ILE A 141 9.31 -4.65 -4.58
CA ILE A 141 9.18 -6.11 -4.63
C ILE A 141 10.24 -6.70 -5.55
N HIS A 142 11.03 -7.63 -5.02
CA HIS A 142 11.88 -8.51 -5.81
C HIS A 142 11.04 -9.67 -6.35
N MET A 143 10.88 -9.74 -7.66
CA MET A 143 10.04 -10.75 -8.34
C MET A 143 10.79 -12.09 -8.43
N ILE A 144 11.14 -12.67 -7.27
CA ILE A 144 11.88 -13.94 -7.15
C ILE A 144 10.93 -15.12 -7.28
N SER A 145 9.87 -15.13 -6.48
CA SER A 145 8.86 -16.20 -6.49
C SER A 145 7.47 -15.62 -6.73
N PRO A 146 6.71 -16.14 -7.71
CA PRO A 146 5.35 -15.66 -7.94
C PRO A 146 4.42 -15.95 -6.75
N GLN A 147 4.67 -16.99 -5.96
CA GLN A 147 3.82 -17.42 -4.84
C GLN A 147 3.71 -16.36 -3.73
N GLN A 148 4.65 -15.44 -3.63
CA GLN A 148 4.59 -14.33 -2.67
C GLN A 148 3.29 -13.50 -2.76
N TYR A 149 2.59 -13.52 -3.92
CA TYR A 149 1.31 -12.84 -4.04
C TYR A 149 0.26 -13.37 -3.06
N ILE A 150 0.33 -14.64 -2.68
CA ILE A 150 -0.61 -15.28 -1.74
C ILE A 150 -0.48 -14.61 -0.36
N ASP A 151 0.74 -14.42 0.11
CA ASP A 151 1.00 -13.72 1.38
C ASP A 151 0.65 -12.23 1.27
N GLY A 152 0.97 -11.61 0.13
CA GLY A 152 0.62 -10.23 -0.14
C GLY A 152 -0.88 -9.98 -0.06
N ILE A 153 -1.68 -10.68 -0.89
CA ILE A 153 -3.12 -10.48 -0.91
C ILE A 153 -3.76 -10.88 0.43
N SER A 154 -3.24 -11.91 1.11
CA SER A 154 -3.73 -12.32 2.42
C SER A 154 -3.50 -11.26 3.51
N ASN A 155 -2.58 -10.34 3.31
CA ASN A 155 -2.36 -9.16 4.17
C ASN A 155 -3.06 -7.88 3.65
N GLY A 156 -3.75 -7.96 2.51
CA GLY A 156 -4.46 -6.83 1.90
C GLY A 156 -3.68 -6.08 0.82
N ILE A 157 -2.48 -6.55 0.42
CA ILE A 157 -1.74 -6.00 -0.70
C ILE A 157 -2.45 -6.39 -2.00
N CYS A 158 -3.10 -5.42 -2.60
CA CYS A 158 -3.82 -5.56 -3.86
C CYS A 158 -2.97 -5.15 -5.07
N ASN A 159 -1.89 -4.41 -4.84
CA ASN A 159 -1.10 -3.76 -5.87
C ASN A 159 0.39 -4.01 -5.62
N MET A 160 1.07 -4.57 -6.62
CA MET A 160 2.46 -5.01 -6.54
C MET A 160 3.28 -4.35 -7.65
N ILE A 161 4.27 -3.53 -7.25
CA ILE A 161 5.19 -2.87 -8.17
C ILE A 161 6.63 -3.22 -7.78
N GLY A 162 7.43 -3.60 -8.75
CA GLY A 162 8.82 -3.98 -8.53
C GLY A 162 9.43 -4.55 -9.80
N GLY A 163 10.43 -5.41 -9.66
CA GLY A 163 11.09 -6.00 -10.81
C GLY A 163 11.81 -7.29 -10.48
N GLY A 164 12.24 -7.98 -11.52
CA GLY A 164 12.92 -9.25 -11.47
C GLY A 164 12.38 -10.24 -12.50
N THR A 165 12.96 -11.43 -12.53
CA THR A 165 12.66 -12.48 -13.52
C THR A 165 12.69 -13.89 -12.92
N GLY A 166 12.53 -14.01 -11.62
CA GLY A 166 12.72 -15.26 -10.88
C GLY A 166 13.98 -15.25 -9.99
N PRO A 167 14.43 -16.38 -9.44
CA PRO A 167 15.51 -16.47 -8.45
C PRO A 167 16.90 -16.37 -9.11
N SER A 168 17.13 -15.31 -9.86
CA SER A 168 18.45 -14.97 -10.39
C SER A 168 19.19 -14.01 -9.46
N ASP A 169 20.52 -13.99 -9.52
CA ASP A 169 21.33 -13.11 -8.67
C ASP A 169 20.98 -11.64 -8.88
N GLY A 170 20.76 -11.24 -10.14
CA GLY A 170 20.31 -9.88 -10.45
C GLY A 170 18.94 -9.53 -9.86
N THR A 171 18.01 -10.48 -9.76
CA THR A 171 16.73 -10.27 -9.09
C THR A 171 16.86 -10.31 -7.57
N ASN A 172 17.72 -11.18 -7.03
CA ASN A 172 17.96 -11.26 -5.59
C ASN A 172 18.49 -9.93 -5.04
N ALA A 173 19.42 -9.31 -5.75
CA ALA A 173 20.00 -8.03 -5.35
C ALA A 173 19.14 -6.82 -5.73
N THR A 174 18.43 -6.86 -6.88
CA THR A 174 17.78 -5.67 -7.44
C THR A 174 16.33 -5.90 -7.84
N THR A 175 15.54 -4.85 -7.93
CA THR A 175 14.15 -4.88 -8.40
C THR A 175 14.04 -4.48 -9.88
N CYS A 176 14.91 -5.00 -10.73
CA CYS A 176 14.97 -4.70 -12.15
C CYS A 176 14.46 -5.86 -13.01
N THR A 177 13.59 -5.57 -13.98
CA THR A 177 13.22 -6.48 -15.06
C THR A 177 13.88 -5.99 -16.35
N PRO A 178 15.07 -6.49 -16.73
CA PRO A 178 15.87 -5.90 -17.79
C PRO A 178 15.44 -6.36 -19.19
N GLY A 179 15.30 -5.38 -20.09
CA GLY A 179 15.09 -5.61 -21.52
C GLY A 179 13.67 -6.02 -21.90
N SER A 180 13.33 -5.80 -23.17
CA SER A 180 11.99 -6.02 -23.72
C SER A 180 11.53 -7.48 -23.65
N PHE A 181 12.44 -8.45 -23.81
CA PHE A 181 12.11 -9.87 -23.70
C PHE A 181 11.59 -10.23 -22.29
N ASN A 182 12.36 -9.88 -21.25
CA ASN A 182 11.99 -10.22 -19.88
C ASN A 182 10.70 -9.51 -19.45
N ILE A 183 10.56 -8.22 -19.78
CA ILE A 183 9.34 -7.45 -19.47
C ILE A 183 8.11 -8.12 -20.10
N SER A 184 8.20 -8.53 -21.38
CA SER A 184 7.10 -9.21 -22.05
C SER A 184 6.73 -10.53 -21.36
N ARG A 185 7.73 -11.35 -21.00
CA ARG A 185 7.47 -12.63 -20.30
C ARG A 185 6.87 -12.41 -18.91
N MET A 186 7.34 -11.40 -18.19
CA MET A 186 6.78 -11.08 -16.86
C MET A 186 5.34 -10.57 -16.97
N LEU A 187 5.02 -9.72 -17.93
CA LEU A 187 3.64 -9.26 -18.17
C LEU A 187 2.69 -10.42 -18.47
N GLU A 188 3.11 -11.37 -19.33
CA GLU A 188 2.32 -12.55 -19.66
C GLU A 188 2.16 -13.51 -18.48
N SER A 189 3.19 -13.64 -17.63
CA SER A 189 3.21 -14.61 -16.51
C SER A 189 2.22 -14.30 -15.40
N VAL A 190 1.80 -13.04 -15.23
CA VAL A 190 0.93 -12.58 -14.15
C VAL A 190 -0.54 -12.45 -14.55
N GLU A 191 -0.88 -12.84 -15.78
CA GLU A 191 -2.24 -12.71 -16.31
C GLU A 191 -3.32 -13.40 -15.47
N ASP A 192 -3.02 -14.54 -14.86
CA ASP A 192 -3.96 -15.33 -14.06
C ASP A 192 -3.84 -15.10 -12.55
N ILE A 193 -3.02 -14.13 -12.12
CA ILE A 193 -2.80 -13.84 -10.70
C ILE A 193 -3.72 -12.69 -10.25
N PRO A 194 -4.51 -12.86 -9.16
CA PRO A 194 -5.56 -11.91 -8.76
C PRO A 194 -5.03 -10.68 -7.99
N VAL A 195 -3.93 -10.11 -8.48
CA VAL A 195 -3.29 -8.90 -7.94
C VAL A 195 -2.99 -7.96 -9.11
N ASN A 196 -2.91 -6.68 -8.86
CA ASN A 196 -2.49 -5.69 -9.85
C ASN A 196 -0.97 -5.65 -9.90
N TRP A 197 -0.38 -5.60 -11.09
CA TRP A 197 1.06 -5.69 -11.29
C TRP A 197 1.62 -4.54 -12.09
N GLY A 198 2.82 -4.08 -11.70
CA GLY A 198 3.65 -3.18 -12.48
C GLY A 198 5.12 -3.61 -12.41
N PHE A 199 5.82 -3.62 -13.56
CA PHE A 199 7.22 -4.01 -13.64
C PHE A 199 8.11 -2.80 -13.93
N LEU A 200 9.24 -2.71 -13.21
CA LEU A 200 10.26 -1.69 -13.39
C LEU A 200 11.37 -2.23 -14.30
N GLY A 201 11.68 -1.50 -15.36
CA GLY A 201 12.84 -1.77 -16.20
C GLY A 201 14.15 -1.42 -15.50
N LYS A 202 15.26 -1.94 -15.98
CA LYS A 202 16.60 -1.61 -15.51
C LYS A 202 17.05 -0.26 -16.10
N GLY A 203 17.25 0.74 -15.25
CA GLY A 203 17.69 2.07 -15.68
C GLY A 203 19.19 2.18 -15.93
N ASN A 204 20.00 1.28 -15.36
CA ASN A 204 21.45 1.34 -15.34
C ASN A 204 22.12 1.25 -16.73
N ASP A 205 22.08 2.36 -17.48
CA ASP A 205 22.84 2.59 -18.71
C ASP A 205 23.11 4.09 -18.86
N SER A 206 24.37 4.46 -19.01
CA SER A 206 24.83 5.86 -19.12
C SER A 206 24.85 6.40 -20.55
N HIS A 207 24.39 5.61 -21.55
CA HIS A 207 24.46 6.03 -22.94
C HIS A 207 23.50 7.20 -23.24
N PRO A 208 23.95 8.31 -23.86
CA PRO A 208 23.16 9.52 -24.02
C PRO A 208 21.95 9.40 -24.96
N SER A 209 21.84 8.31 -25.75
CA SER A 209 20.70 8.05 -26.63
C SER A 209 19.45 7.62 -25.88
N LEU A 210 19.55 7.16 -24.61
CA LEU A 210 18.47 6.63 -23.80
C LEU A 210 17.79 5.38 -24.41
N SER A 211 18.43 4.75 -25.40
CA SER A 211 17.78 3.69 -26.21
C SER A 211 17.38 2.47 -25.38
N THR A 212 18.16 2.11 -24.37
CA THR A 212 17.89 0.96 -23.50
C THR A 212 16.77 1.24 -22.51
N GLN A 213 16.71 2.44 -21.92
CA GLN A 213 15.62 2.84 -21.05
C GLN A 213 14.30 2.93 -21.82
N LEU A 214 14.32 3.60 -22.98
CA LEU A 214 13.13 3.78 -23.83
C LEU A 214 12.61 2.45 -24.37
N GLU A 215 13.49 1.53 -24.81
CA GLU A 215 13.08 0.18 -25.23
C GLU A 215 12.25 -0.54 -24.16
N GLN A 216 12.68 -0.47 -22.89
CA GLN A 216 12.02 -1.14 -21.79
C GLN A 216 10.67 -0.49 -21.45
N ILE A 217 10.60 0.84 -21.43
CA ILE A 217 9.36 1.58 -21.23
C ILE A 217 8.38 1.30 -22.38
N GLU A 218 8.84 1.27 -23.62
CA GLU A 218 8.03 0.93 -24.80
C GLU A 218 7.57 -0.53 -24.80
N ALA A 219 8.34 -1.44 -24.17
CA ALA A 219 7.96 -2.84 -24.01
C ALA A 219 6.91 -3.09 -22.93
N GLY A 220 6.61 -2.09 -22.07
CA GLY A 220 5.56 -2.20 -21.07
C GLY A 220 5.98 -1.93 -19.63
N ALA A 221 7.24 -1.62 -19.36
CA ALA A 221 7.64 -1.21 -18.03
C ALA A 221 6.83 0.03 -17.57
N CYS A 222 6.37 0.03 -16.31
CA CYS A 222 5.63 1.16 -15.73
C CYS A 222 6.56 2.23 -15.15
N GLY A 223 7.86 1.98 -15.10
CA GLY A 223 8.91 2.85 -14.60
C GLY A 223 10.27 2.21 -14.75
N LEU A 224 11.29 2.85 -14.20
CA LEU A 224 12.67 2.38 -14.17
C LEU A 224 13.16 2.20 -12.75
N LYS A 225 14.15 1.35 -12.57
CA LYS A 225 14.88 1.16 -11.32
C LYS A 225 16.38 1.27 -11.57
N ASP A 226 17.02 2.16 -10.81
CA ASP A 226 18.48 2.23 -10.72
C ASP A 226 18.95 1.59 -9.41
N HIS A 227 19.98 0.75 -9.50
CA HIS A 227 20.55 0.03 -8.36
C HIS A 227 22.08 0.04 -8.42
N GLU A 228 22.72 0.22 -7.26
CA GLU A 228 24.18 0.31 -7.13
C GLU A 228 24.91 -0.92 -7.65
N ASP A 229 24.41 -2.13 -7.41
CA ASP A 229 25.01 -3.39 -7.87
C ASP A 229 25.14 -3.47 -9.41
N TRP A 230 24.37 -2.67 -10.12
CA TRP A 230 24.50 -2.49 -11.58
C TRP A 230 25.36 -1.30 -11.97
N GLY A 231 25.89 -0.56 -10.99
CA GLY A 231 26.66 0.65 -11.19
C GLY A 231 25.79 1.89 -11.44
N THR A 232 25.49 2.66 -10.41
CA THR A 232 24.71 3.90 -10.52
C THR A 232 25.62 5.10 -10.39
N THR A 233 26.08 5.64 -11.53
CA THR A 233 26.81 6.93 -11.59
C THR A 233 25.84 8.09 -11.77
N ALA A 234 26.30 9.32 -11.58
CA ALA A 234 25.52 10.52 -11.89
C ALA A 234 24.98 10.52 -13.33
N THR A 235 25.77 10.01 -14.30
CA THR A 235 25.36 9.90 -15.71
C THR A 235 24.28 8.86 -15.92
N VAL A 236 24.31 7.72 -15.20
CA VAL A 236 23.26 6.69 -15.23
C VAL A 236 21.95 7.28 -14.71
N LEU A 237 21.99 7.92 -13.56
CA LEU A 237 20.81 8.54 -12.95
C LEU A 237 20.22 9.63 -13.85
N ASP A 238 21.07 10.49 -14.45
CA ASP A 238 20.63 11.48 -15.43
C ASP A 238 19.92 10.84 -16.64
N ALA A 239 20.48 9.75 -17.19
CA ALA A 239 19.88 9.08 -18.32
C ALA A 239 18.51 8.49 -17.99
N SER A 240 18.36 7.82 -16.84
CA SER A 240 17.09 7.27 -16.36
C SER A 240 16.04 8.37 -16.14
N LEU A 241 16.43 9.47 -15.50
CA LEU A 241 15.53 10.59 -15.24
C LEU A 241 15.09 11.30 -16.54
N ARG A 242 15.98 11.48 -17.49
CA ARG A 242 15.63 12.03 -18.82
C ARG A 242 14.67 11.13 -19.58
N ALA A 243 14.87 9.81 -19.55
CA ALA A 243 13.95 8.87 -20.17
C ALA A 243 12.56 8.91 -19.50
N ALA A 244 12.53 8.99 -18.18
CA ALA A 244 11.31 9.13 -17.41
C ALA A 244 10.57 10.45 -17.69
N ASP A 245 11.30 11.59 -17.81
CA ASP A 245 10.73 12.89 -18.15
C ASP A 245 10.07 12.89 -19.55
N LEU A 246 10.65 12.15 -20.51
CA LEU A 246 10.08 11.97 -21.86
C LEU A 246 8.82 11.10 -21.88
N THR A 247 8.65 10.21 -20.92
CA THR A 247 7.64 9.15 -20.96
C THR A 247 6.60 9.23 -19.84
N ASP A 248 6.74 10.21 -18.95
CA ASP A 248 5.92 10.40 -17.75
C ASP A 248 5.83 9.12 -16.88
N THR A 249 6.99 8.50 -16.62
CA THR A 249 7.14 7.32 -15.78
C THR A 249 7.95 7.61 -14.52
N GLN A 250 7.89 6.76 -13.50
CA GLN A 250 8.67 6.94 -12.27
C GLN A 250 10.06 6.31 -12.41
N VAL A 251 11.04 6.91 -11.71
CA VAL A 251 12.34 6.30 -11.44
C VAL A 251 12.43 5.98 -9.95
N ALA A 252 12.59 4.70 -9.63
CA ALA A 252 12.90 4.25 -8.28
C ALA A 252 14.42 4.07 -8.16
N ILE A 253 14.99 4.59 -7.08
CA ILE A 253 16.41 4.44 -6.80
C ILE A 253 16.64 3.59 -5.55
N HIS A 254 17.65 2.73 -5.58
CA HIS A 254 18.25 2.19 -4.38
C HIS A 254 18.97 3.35 -3.70
N THR A 255 18.49 3.76 -2.53
CA THR A 255 18.96 5.00 -1.92
C THR A 255 20.27 4.76 -1.20
N ASP A 256 21.31 5.13 -1.88
CA ASP A 256 22.71 5.05 -1.45
C ASP A 256 23.49 6.24 -1.99
N SER A 257 24.72 6.38 -1.56
CA SER A 257 25.67 7.22 -2.26
C SER A 257 25.99 6.64 -3.64
N ILE A 258 26.15 7.50 -4.63
CA ILE A 258 26.43 7.08 -6.02
C ILE A 258 27.63 6.13 -6.07
N ASN A 259 27.42 4.90 -6.59
CA ASN A 259 28.42 3.84 -6.62
C ASN A 259 29.11 3.55 -5.28
N GLU A 260 28.42 3.77 -4.18
CA GLU A 260 28.93 3.54 -2.81
C GLU A 260 30.17 4.39 -2.43
N CYS A 261 30.50 5.40 -3.19
CA CYS A 261 31.73 6.18 -3.04
C CYS A 261 31.49 7.67 -2.85
N ALA A 262 30.28 8.16 -3.08
CA ALA A 262 29.94 9.58 -3.05
C ALA A 262 29.29 9.99 -1.72
N TYR A 263 29.18 11.28 -1.51
CA TYR A 263 28.44 11.89 -0.41
C TYR A 263 26.98 12.12 -0.82
N LEU A 264 26.10 12.39 0.15
CA LEU A 264 24.68 12.69 -0.10
C LEU A 264 24.48 13.82 -1.12
N GLU A 265 25.30 14.87 -1.05
CA GLU A 265 25.25 16.02 -1.96
C GLU A 265 25.45 15.61 -3.42
N ASP A 266 26.31 14.64 -3.70
CA ASP A 266 26.53 14.14 -5.06
C ASP A 266 25.28 13.47 -5.63
N THR A 267 24.55 12.72 -4.79
CA THR A 267 23.27 12.10 -5.17
C THR A 267 22.20 13.16 -5.42
N ILE A 268 22.07 14.15 -4.52
CA ILE A 268 21.12 15.27 -4.69
C ILE A 268 21.44 16.06 -5.97
N ASN A 269 22.72 16.36 -6.23
CA ASN A 269 23.14 17.05 -7.43
C ASN A 269 22.86 16.26 -8.71
N ALA A 270 23.00 14.93 -8.68
CA ALA A 270 22.72 14.07 -9.84
C ALA A 270 21.20 13.99 -10.13
N ILE A 271 20.37 14.01 -9.10
CA ILE A 271 18.92 14.08 -9.24
C ILE A 271 18.49 15.40 -9.88
N ASP A 272 19.18 16.51 -9.55
CA ASP A 272 18.98 17.86 -10.12
C ASP A 272 17.51 18.32 -10.06
N GLY A 273 16.89 18.20 -8.88
CA GLY A 273 15.51 18.63 -8.62
C GLY A 273 14.41 17.81 -9.32
N ARG A 274 14.75 16.75 -10.05
CA ARG A 274 13.79 15.87 -10.73
C ARG A 274 13.17 14.87 -9.74
N VAL A 275 11.96 14.40 -10.03
CA VAL A 275 11.24 13.50 -9.14
C VAL A 275 11.86 12.10 -9.11
N VAL A 276 12.06 11.55 -7.91
CA VAL A 276 12.52 10.17 -7.70
C VAL A 276 11.75 9.50 -6.56
N HIS A 277 11.53 8.19 -6.67
CA HIS A 277 11.10 7.37 -5.55
C HIS A 277 12.34 6.78 -4.86
N SER A 278 12.59 7.18 -3.64
CA SER A 278 13.71 6.70 -2.83
C SER A 278 13.29 5.46 -2.04
N TYR A 279 13.92 4.32 -2.31
CA TYR A 279 13.71 3.08 -1.57
C TYR A 279 14.55 3.07 -0.28
N HIS A 280 14.09 2.36 0.78
CA HIS A 280 14.78 2.27 2.08
C HIS A 280 15.61 3.52 2.41
N THR A 281 14.94 4.67 2.40
CA THR A 281 15.56 6.02 2.48
C THR A 281 16.41 6.23 3.73
N GLU A 282 16.22 5.43 4.77
CA GLU A 282 17.03 5.43 5.99
C GLU A 282 18.47 4.99 5.71
N GLY A 283 18.69 4.14 4.69
CA GLY A 283 20.02 3.72 4.24
C GLY A 283 20.45 2.33 4.67
N ALA A 284 19.77 1.64 5.59
CA ALA A 284 20.13 0.29 6.05
C ALA A 284 20.09 -0.76 4.92
N GLY A 285 19.33 -0.52 3.87
CA GLY A 285 19.31 -1.37 2.67
C GLY A 285 20.53 -1.22 1.79
N GLY A 286 21.33 -0.16 1.93
CA GLY A 286 22.41 0.07 0.99
C GLY A 286 23.28 1.32 1.17
N GLY A 287 22.99 2.20 2.10
CA GLY A 287 23.65 3.51 2.17
C GLY A 287 24.99 3.51 2.92
N HIS A 288 26.09 3.89 2.26
CA HIS A 288 27.35 4.18 2.95
C HIS A 288 27.43 5.60 3.53
N ALA A 289 26.77 6.57 2.87
CA ALA A 289 26.74 7.92 3.41
C ALA A 289 26.04 7.90 4.78
N PRO A 290 26.68 8.39 5.85
CA PRO A 290 26.09 8.33 7.20
C PRO A 290 24.83 9.20 7.32
N ASP A 291 24.70 10.19 6.46
CA ASP A 291 23.62 11.17 6.42
C ASP A 291 22.58 10.91 5.32
N ILE A 292 22.61 9.76 4.66
CA ILE A 292 21.72 9.47 3.51
C ILE A 292 20.23 9.65 3.84
N ILE A 293 19.80 9.42 5.08
CA ILE A 293 18.43 9.63 5.54
C ILE A 293 17.97 11.10 5.35
N ALA A 294 18.90 12.05 5.31
CA ALA A 294 18.59 13.47 5.15
C ALA A 294 18.01 13.80 3.76
N ILE A 295 18.15 12.92 2.78
CA ILE A 295 17.50 13.06 1.46
C ILE A 295 15.97 13.15 1.57
N ALA A 296 15.38 12.67 2.67
CA ALA A 296 13.94 12.76 2.96
C ALA A 296 13.46 14.22 3.11
N SER A 297 14.36 15.19 3.28
CA SER A 297 14.05 16.64 3.30
C SER A 297 13.79 17.21 1.91
N GLU A 298 14.22 16.54 0.84
CA GLU A 298 14.16 17.08 -0.52
C GLU A 298 12.71 17.08 -1.05
N GLN A 299 12.30 18.20 -1.67
CA GLN A 299 10.95 18.42 -2.18
C GLN A 299 10.55 17.49 -3.34
N ASN A 300 11.52 17.03 -4.08
CA ASN A 300 11.39 16.18 -5.27
C ASN A 300 11.65 14.69 -4.97
N VAL A 301 12.02 14.35 -3.75
CA VAL A 301 12.24 12.96 -3.33
C VAL A 301 10.99 12.42 -2.62
N LEU A 302 10.51 11.28 -3.09
CA LEU A 302 9.36 10.57 -2.53
C LEU A 302 9.88 9.38 -1.71
N PRO A 303 10.09 9.55 -0.38
CA PRO A 303 10.81 8.58 0.42
C PRO A 303 9.92 7.42 0.88
N SER A 304 10.47 6.21 0.83
CA SER A 304 9.85 5.01 1.38
C SER A 304 10.79 4.26 2.33
N SER A 305 10.18 3.52 3.25
CA SER A 305 10.86 2.56 4.10
C SER A 305 10.54 1.13 3.70
N THR A 306 11.38 0.21 4.13
CA THR A 306 11.14 -1.22 4.02
C THR A 306 10.89 -1.85 5.39
N ASN A 307 10.13 -2.93 5.42
CA ASN A 307 9.62 -3.47 6.67
C ASN A 307 10.64 -4.21 7.57
N PRO A 308 11.84 -4.63 7.14
CA PRO A 308 12.81 -5.25 8.04
C PRO A 308 13.29 -4.34 9.17
N THR A 309 13.45 -3.04 8.91
CA THR A 309 13.85 -2.06 9.92
C THR A 309 12.69 -1.56 10.76
N ARG A 310 11.44 -1.91 10.39
CA ARG A 310 10.21 -1.37 10.97
C ARG A 310 9.37 -2.40 11.73
N PRO A 311 8.87 -2.05 12.88
CA PRO A 311 9.41 -1.03 13.79
C PRO A 311 10.79 -1.42 14.32
N PHE A 312 11.58 -0.45 14.78
CA PHE A 312 12.87 -0.72 15.43
C PHE A 312 12.66 -1.53 16.71
N THR A 313 13.27 -2.73 16.77
CA THR A 313 13.20 -3.68 17.87
C THR A 313 14.60 -4.06 18.34
N VAL A 314 14.67 -4.76 19.46
CA VAL A 314 15.95 -5.23 20.04
C VAL A 314 16.73 -6.19 19.11
N ASN A 315 16.07 -6.78 18.12
CA ASN A 315 16.69 -7.73 17.18
C ASN A 315 16.99 -7.12 15.81
N THR A 316 16.49 -5.91 15.52
CA THR A 316 16.47 -5.35 14.16
C THR A 316 17.86 -5.25 13.55
N VAL A 317 18.86 -4.80 14.31
CA VAL A 317 20.22 -4.59 13.79
C VAL A 317 20.86 -5.92 13.39
N ASP A 318 20.78 -6.93 14.26
CA ASP A 318 21.38 -8.26 14.02
C ASP A 318 20.69 -8.97 12.83
N GLU A 319 19.34 -8.96 12.80
CA GLU A 319 18.58 -9.55 11.69
C GLU A 319 18.89 -8.87 10.35
N HIS A 320 19.07 -7.54 10.38
CA HIS A 320 19.34 -6.79 9.16
C HIS A 320 20.73 -7.04 8.60
N LEU A 321 21.72 -7.20 9.48
CA LEU A 321 23.09 -7.58 9.10
C LEU A 321 23.11 -8.92 8.36
N ASP A 322 22.45 -9.93 8.90
CA ASP A 322 22.37 -11.26 8.27
C ASP A 322 21.67 -11.20 6.90
N MET A 323 20.59 -10.44 6.79
CA MET A 323 19.88 -10.28 5.51
C MET A 323 20.74 -9.57 4.46
N LEU A 324 21.45 -8.50 4.84
CA LEU A 324 22.32 -7.75 3.94
C LEU A 324 23.47 -8.61 3.41
N MET A 325 24.12 -9.37 4.30
CA MET A 325 25.16 -10.32 3.91
C MET A 325 24.67 -11.30 2.84
N PHE A 326 23.46 -11.83 3.00
CA PHE A 326 22.89 -12.79 2.06
C PHE A 326 22.52 -12.14 0.72
N CYS A 327 21.81 -11.02 0.73
CA CYS A 327 21.27 -10.39 -0.47
C CYS A 327 22.34 -9.84 -1.40
N HIS A 328 23.42 -9.30 -0.85
CA HIS A 328 24.54 -8.75 -1.62
C HIS A 328 25.65 -9.77 -1.93
N HIS A 329 25.39 -11.08 -1.75
CA HIS A 329 26.38 -12.15 -1.99
C HIS A 329 27.68 -12.00 -1.22
N LEU A 330 27.62 -11.40 -0.03
CA LEU A 330 28.78 -11.21 0.85
C LEU A 330 29.14 -12.50 1.59
N ASN A 331 30.41 -12.70 1.83
CA ASN A 331 30.93 -13.91 2.48
C ASN A 331 31.31 -13.61 3.94
N PRO A 332 30.63 -14.23 4.93
CA PRO A 332 30.96 -14.01 6.36
C PRO A 332 32.35 -14.46 6.76
N ALA A 333 33.05 -15.24 5.94
CA ALA A 333 34.46 -15.62 6.16
C ALA A 333 35.47 -14.56 5.65
N VAL A 334 34.98 -13.51 4.94
CA VAL A 334 35.82 -12.41 4.45
C VAL A 334 35.59 -11.18 5.32
N ALA A 335 36.63 -10.72 5.99
CA ALA A 335 36.52 -9.62 6.96
C ALA A 335 36.06 -8.29 6.28
N GLU A 336 36.49 -8.07 5.06
CA GLU A 336 36.10 -6.90 4.25
C GLU A 336 34.63 -6.90 3.91
N ASP A 337 34.04 -8.05 3.60
CA ASP A 337 32.61 -8.19 3.31
C ASP A 337 31.77 -7.91 4.57
N VAL A 338 32.22 -8.43 5.72
CA VAL A 338 31.56 -8.16 7.00
C VAL A 338 31.63 -6.67 7.35
N ALA A 339 32.79 -6.04 7.18
CA ALA A 339 32.97 -4.61 7.44
C ALA A 339 32.13 -3.74 6.50
N PHE A 340 31.98 -4.15 5.24
CA PHE A 340 31.11 -3.51 4.27
C PHE A 340 29.64 -3.53 4.73
N ALA A 341 29.14 -4.70 5.12
CA ALA A 341 27.79 -4.85 5.61
C ALA A 341 27.53 -4.04 6.89
N ASP A 342 28.44 -4.16 7.86
CA ASP A 342 28.34 -3.50 9.17
C ASP A 342 28.33 -1.96 9.05
N SER A 343 29.07 -1.40 8.09
CA SER A 343 29.13 0.05 7.86
C SER A 343 27.79 0.67 7.42
N ARG A 344 26.83 -0.13 6.93
CA ARG A 344 25.53 0.32 6.41
C ARG A 344 24.41 0.27 7.43
N ILE A 345 24.58 -0.43 8.55
CA ILE A 345 23.52 -0.68 9.51
C ILE A 345 23.79 0.11 10.78
N ARG A 346 22.91 1.09 11.08
CA ARG A 346 23.08 2.03 12.19
C ARG A 346 21.81 2.08 13.01
N ALA A 347 21.90 1.74 14.29
CA ALA A 347 20.76 1.75 15.21
C ALA A 347 20.13 3.14 15.33
N GLU A 348 20.94 4.21 15.24
CA GLU A 348 20.53 5.60 15.38
C GLU A 348 19.63 6.05 14.24
N THR A 349 20.01 5.78 12.98
CA THR A 349 19.20 6.12 11.80
C THR A 349 17.94 5.25 11.71
N ILE A 350 18.04 3.96 12.09
CA ILE A 350 16.87 3.06 12.21
C ILE A 350 15.88 3.57 13.28
N ALA A 351 16.37 4.05 14.42
CA ALA A 351 15.51 4.64 15.45
C ALA A 351 14.85 5.93 14.99
N ALA A 352 15.60 6.78 14.27
CA ALA A 352 15.07 8.02 13.70
C ALA A 352 13.98 7.76 12.63
N GLU A 353 14.10 6.69 11.88
CA GLU A 353 13.13 6.31 10.85
C GLU A 353 11.72 6.09 11.43
N ASP A 354 11.57 5.49 12.63
CA ASP A 354 10.28 5.39 13.32
C ASP A 354 9.67 6.76 13.60
N VAL A 355 10.51 7.71 14.05
CA VAL A 355 10.10 9.10 14.30
C VAL A 355 9.65 9.76 13.01
N PHE A 356 10.39 9.59 11.92
CA PHE A 356 10.07 10.16 10.61
C PHE A 356 8.74 9.65 10.07
N HIS A 357 8.40 8.40 10.31
CA HIS A 357 7.09 7.88 9.98
C HIS A 357 5.98 8.56 10.77
N ASP A 358 6.15 8.69 12.07
CA ASP A 358 5.13 9.26 12.95
C ASP A 358 4.91 10.76 12.70
N GLU A 359 5.97 11.47 12.34
CA GLU A 359 5.93 12.90 12.04
C GLU A 359 5.48 13.23 10.60
N GLY A 360 5.41 12.24 9.70
CA GLY A 360 4.99 12.42 8.32
C GLY A 360 6.10 12.93 7.39
N ILE A 361 7.34 12.61 7.72
CA ILE A 361 8.53 12.89 6.91
C ILE A 361 8.72 11.79 5.86
N LEU A 362 8.58 10.52 6.24
CA LEU A 362 8.58 9.39 5.30
C LEU A 362 7.18 9.17 4.74
N SER A 363 7.08 9.09 3.42
CA SER A 363 5.80 9.15 2.71
C SER A 363 5.17 7.80 2.46
N MET A 364 5.97 6.73 2.35
CA MET A 364 5.51 5.40 1.97
C MET A 364 6.13 4.29 2.82
N TYR A 365 5.48 3.12 2.74
CA TYR A 365 5.88 1.91 3.44
C TYR A 365 5.80 0.73 2.47
N SER A 366 6.85 -0.05 2.34
CA SER A 366 6.98 -1.17 1.40
C SER A 366 7.68 -2.37 2.06
N SER A 367 7.92 -3.45 1.30
CA SER A 367 8.48 -4.66 1.89
C SER A 367 9.97 -4.84 1.69
N ASP A 368 10.49 -4.64 0.50
CA ASP A 368 11.74 -5.23 0.04
C ASP A 368 11.64 -6.77 -0.05
N SER A 369 10.50 -7.23 -0.59
CA SER A 369 10.05 -8.63 -0.50
C SER A 369 11.02 -9.60 -1.13
N GLN A 370 11.32 -10.68 -0.40
CA GLN A 370 12.21 -11.80 -0.76
C GLN A 370 13.70 -11.44 -0.89
N ALA A 371 14.08 -10.16 -0.85
CA ALA A 371 15.47 -9.76 -0.67
C ALA A 371 15.77 -9.54 0.83
N MET A 372 15.30 -8.43 1.40
CA MET A 372 15.54 -8.12 2.81
C MET A 372 14.24 -7.92 3.61
N GLY A 373 13.07 -8.30 3.05
CA GLY A 373 11.78 -8.08 3.68
C GLY A 373 10.70 -9.07 3.28
N ARG A 374 9.46 -8.80 3.76
CA ARG A 374 8.31 -9.72 3.63
C ARG A 374 7.05 -8.98 3.22
N ILE A 375 6.52 -9.29 2.04
CA ILE A 375 5.30 -8.68 1.51
C ILE A 375 4.08 -8.89 2.42
N GLY A 376 3.95 -10.06 3.04
CA GLY A 376 2.86 -10.37 3.97
C GLY A 376 2.90 -9.59 5.29
N GLU A 377 3.89 -8.74 5.51
CA GLU A 377 4.07 -7.98 6.75
C GLU A 377 3.99 -6.45 6.56
N VAL A 378 3.79 -5.94 5.35
CA VAL A 378 3.79 -4.49 5.08
C VAL A 378 2.74 -3.77 5.94
N VAL A 379 1.50 -4.22 5.90
CA VAL A 379 0.40 -3.59 6.64
C VAL A 379 0.56 -3.77 8.14
N ILE A 380 0.91 -4.98 8.59
CA ILE A 380 1.11 -5.29 10.01
C ILE A 380 2.20 -4.39 10.59
N ARG A 381 3.37 -4.31 9.95
CA ARG A 381 4.50 -3.55 10.47
C ARG A 381 4.28 -2.05 10.42
N ALA A 382 3.53 -1.55 9.45
CA ALA A 382 3.11 -0.16 9.46
C ALA A 382 2.29 0.17 10.72
N TRP A 383 1.31 -0.67 11.07
CA TRP A 383 0.47 -0.46 12.26
C TRP A 383 1.21 -0.77 13.57
N GLN A 384 2.16 -1.72 13.57
CA GLN A 384 3.07 -1.93 14.70
C GLN A 384 3.94 -0.71 14.97
N THR A 385 4.44 -0.07 13.90
CA THR A 385 5.21 1.19 14.02
C THR A 385 4.33 2.30 14.60
N ALA A 386 3.11 2.46 14.09
CA ALA A 386 2.15 3.45 14.62
C ALA A 386 1.86 3.26 16.12
N ASP A 387 1.65 2.02 16.54
CA ASP A 387 1.37 1.67 17.94
C ASP A 387 2.59 1.89 18.83
N LYS A 388 3.79 1.45 18.39
CA LYS A 388 5.05 1.72 19.07
C LYS A 388 5.24 3.22 19.30
N MET A 389 5.04 4.02 18.25
CA MET A 389 5.21 5.46 18.34
C MET A 389 4.20 6.11 19.29
N LYS A 390 2.94 5.65 19.29
CA LYS A 390 1.97 6.10 20.29
C LYS A 390 2.40 5.77 21.72
N LYS A 391 2.86 4.54 21.97
CA LYS A 391 3.33 4.10 23.30
C LYS A 391 4.54 4.89 23.78
N MET A 392 5.49 5.19 22.89
CA MET A 392 6.75 5.85 23.25
C MET A 392 6.69 7.37 23.24
N ARG A 393 5.94 7.97 22.33
CA ARG A 393 5.88 9.43 22.15
C ARG A 393 4.52 10.05 22.48
N GLY A 394 3.51 9.21 22.76
CA GLY A 394 2.17 9.69 23.11
C GLY A 394 1.38 10.21 21.91
N LYS A 395 0.55 11.22 22.12
CA LYS A 395 -0.30 11.84 21.13
C LYS A 395 0.53 12.73 20.20
N LEU A 396 0.18 12.76 18.88
CA LEU A 396 0.79 13.71 17.95
C LEU A 396 0.47 15.16 18.36
N LYS A 397 1.42 16.07 18.15
CA LYS A 397 1.26 17.50 18.49
C LYS A 397 0.08 18.13 17.74
N GLU A 398 -0.15 17.71 16.49
CA GLU A 398 -1.20 18.21 15.59
C GLU A 398 -2.54 17.48 15.74
N GLU A 399 -2.63 16.42 16.56
CA GLU A 399 -3.85 15.66 16.75
C GLU A 399 -4.90 16.46 17.52
N GLU A 400 -6.09 16.60 17.00
CA GLU A 400 -7.22 17.23 17.67
C GLU A 400 -8.04 16.21 18.45
N GLY A 401 -8.63 16.62 19.59
CA GLY A 401 -9.46 15.74 20.40
C GLY A 401 -8.68 14.66 21.17
N ASP A 402 -9.36 13.64 21.63
CA ASP A 402 -8.83 12.50 22.40
C ASP A 402 -8.98 11.21 21.55
N ASN A 403 -8.34 11.20 20.39
CA ASN A 403 -8.32 10.12 19.43
C ASN A 403 -6.97 10.11 18.70
N ASP A 404 -6.77 9.19 17.74
CA ASP A 404 -5.57 9.06 16.92
C ASP A 404 -5.91 9.15 15.42
N ASN A 405 -6.90 9.93 15.06
CA ASN A 405 -7.38 10.01 13.68
C ASN A 405 -6.31 10.51 12.70
N LEU A 406 -5.53 11.51 13.07
CA LEU A 406 -4.45 12.01 12.24
C LEU A 406 -3.37 10.94 12.03
N ARG A 407 -2.94 10.27 13.12
CA ARG A 407 -1.99 9.15 13.03
C ARG A 407 -2.54 8.04 12.13
N ALA A 408 -3.80 7.65 12.31
CA ALA A 408 -4.43 6.62 11.49
C ALA A 408 -4.47 7.01 10.00
N LYS A 409 -4.86 8.24 9.66
CA LYS A 409 -4.85 8.76 8.28
C LYS A 409 -3.44 8.82 7.71
N ARG A 410 -2.45 9.20 8.51
CA ARG A 410 -1.04 9.24 8.13
C ARG A 410 -0.51 7.85 7.76
N TYR A 411 -0.76 6.85 8.58
CA TYR A 411 -0.25 5.50 8.34
C TYR A 411 -0.99 4.76 7.23
N ILE A 412 -2.32 4.94 7.10
CA ILE A 412 -3.05 4.33 5.98
C ILE A 412 -2.62 4.92 4.63
N ALA A 413 -2.32 6.22 4.57
CA ALA A 413 -1.87 6.88 3.36
C ALA A 413 -0.55 6.30 2.82
N LYS A 414 0.34 5.84 3.70
CA LYS A 414 1.67 5.29 3.33
C LYS A 414 1.59 3.99 2.53
N THR A 415 0.52 3.24 2.69
CA THR A 415 0.33 1.94 2.02
C THR A 415 -0.80 1.97 0.99
N THR A 416 -1.45 3.13 0.78
CA THR A 416 -2.58 3.24 -0.14
C THR A 416 -2.38 4.38 -1.14
N ILE A 417 -2.75 5.63 -0.80
CA ILE A 417 -2.78 6.74 -1.76
C ILE A 417 -1.38 7.24 -2.15
N ASN A 418 -0.42 7.29 -1.22
CA ASN A 418 0.90 7.85 -1.51
C ASN A 418 1.69 6.99 -2.52
N PRO A 419 1.78 5.65 -2.40
CA PRO A 419 2.36 4.83 -3.45
C PRO A 419 1.58 4.92 -4.78
N ALA A 420 0.25 5.08 -4.75
CA ALA A 420 -0.54 5.29 -5.96
C ALA A 420 -0.21 6.61 -6.66
N ILE A 421 -0.01 7.70 -5.91
CA ILE A 421 0.44 9.00 -6.45
C ILE A 421 1.86 8.84 -7.01
N THR A 422 2.77 8.26 -6.24
CA THR A 422 4.17 8.09 -6.62
C THR A 422 4.35 7.37 -7.96
N HIS A 423 3.54 6.33 -8.21
CA HIS A 423 3.61 5.53 -9.44
C HIS A 423 2.55 5.88 -10.49
N GLY A 424 1.88 7.04 -10.34
CA GLY A 424 0.97 7.57 -11.37
C GLY A 424 -0.33 6.78 -11.55
N ILE A 425 -0.85 6.16 -10.47
CA ILE A 425 -2.01 5.27 -10.49
C ILE A 425 -3.19 5.82 -9.67
N SER A 426 -3.00 6.95 -9.00
CA SER A 426 -3.95 7.51 -8.03
C SER A 426 -5.32 7.91 -8.63
N GLU A 427 -5.41 8.09 -9.95
CA GLU A 427 -6.69 8.30 -10.62
C GLU A 427 -7.58 7.04 -10.58
N TYR A 428 -6.98 5.86 -10.50
CA TYR A 428 -7.67 4.58 -10.58
C TYR A 428 -7.88 3.91 -9.23
N LEU A 429 -6.91 4.07 -8.31
CA LEU A 429 -6.78 3.30 -7.07
C LEU A 429 -6.19 4.15 -5.92
N GLY A 430 -6.06 3.57 -4.73
CA GLY A 430 -5.39 4.19 -3.58
C GLY A 430 -6.32 4.91 -2.60
N SER A 431 -7.58 5.13 -2.96
CA SER A 431 -8.65 5.61 -2.08
C SER A 431 -10.00 5.06 -2.53
N LEU A 432 -11.02 5.18 -1.68
CA LEU A 432 -12.40 4.75 -1.97
C LEU A 432 -13.27 5.88 -2.55
N GLU A 433 -12.64 6.85 -3.21
CA GLU A 433 -13.36 7.93 -3.89
C GLU A 433 -14.21 7.39 -5.04
N VAL A 434 -15.35 8.04 -5.27
CA VAL A 434 -16.31 7.67 -6.34
C VAL A 434 -15.62 7.65 -7.70
N GLY A 435 -15.84 6.57 -8.46
CA GLY A 435 -15.29 6.36 -9.80
C GLY A 435 -13.97 5.59 -9.84
N LYS A 436 -13.27 5.42 -8.72
CA LYS A 436 -12.09 4.55 -8.62
C LYS A 436 -12.51 3.08 -8.58
N TYR A 437 -11.60 2.19 -8.97
CA TYR A 437 -11.86 0.76 -8.86
C TYR A 437 -12.01 0.33 -7.40
N ALA A 438 -12.96 -0.56 -7.16
CA ALA A 438 -13.30 -1.03 -5.83
C ALA A 438 -12.37 -2.17 -5.38
N ASP A 439 -11.10 -1.84 -5.15
CA ASP A 439 -10.16 -2.68 -4.40
C ASP A 439 -10.31 -2.31 -2.93
N ILE A 440 -10.97 -3.18 -2.16
CA ILE A 440 -11.35 -2.93 -0.76
C ILE A 440 -10.83 -4.05 0.13
N VAL A 441 -10.23 -3.68 1.25
CA VAL A 441 -9.84 -4.63 2.31
C VAL A 441 -10.75 -4.43 3.51
N MET A 442 -11.48 -5.48 3.87
CA MET A 442 -12.42 -5.49 4.96
C MET A 442 -11.86 -6.24 6.17
N TYR A 443 -11.84 -5.61 7.32
CA TYR A 443 -11.34 -6.18 8.57
C TYR A 443 -12.45 -6.26 9.63
N ASN A 444 -12.48 -7.33 10.43
CA ASN A 444 -13.08 -7.25 11.75
C ASN A 444 -12.22 -6.34 12.62
N THR A 445 -12.83 -5.50 13.45
CA THR A 445 -12.11 -4.51 14.28
C THR A 445 -11.03 -5.14 15.18
N ALA A 446 -11.30 -6.35 15.70
CA ALA A 446 -10.36 -7.09 16.54
C ALA A 446 -9.11 -7.58 15.80
N PHE A 447 -9.13 -7.63 14.47
CA PHE A 447 -8.04 -8.12 13.62
C PHE A 447 -7.56 -7.08 12.61
N PHE A 448 -7.90 -5.83 12.84
CA PHE A 448 -7.52 -4.73 11.95
C PHE A 448 -6.00 -4.72 11.72
N GLY A 449 -5.59 -4.58 10.46
CA GLY A 449 -4.19 -4.52 10.05
C GLY A 449 -3.44 -5.86 10.09
N ALA A 450 -3.93 -6.86 10.83
CA ALA A 450 -3.28 -8.16 10.96
C ALA A 450 -3.94 -9.25 10.08
N LYS A 451 -5.28 -9.31 10.04
CA LYS A 451 -6.00 -10.41 9.38
C LYS A 451 -7.24 -9.89 8.65
N PRO A 452 -7.15 -9.54 7.34
CA PRO A 452 -8.31 -9.20 6.54
C PRO A 452 -9.39 -10.29 6.58
N LYS A 453 -10.65 -9.91 6.74
CA LYS A 453 -11.79 -10.81 6.66
C LYS A 453 -12.10 -11.18 5.22
N MET A 454 -12.07 -10.16 4.34
CA MET A 454 -12.47 -10.28 2.94
C MET A 454 -11.78 -9.20 2.11
N ILE A 455 -11.41 -9.56 0.88
CA ILE A 455 -10.75 -8.64 -0.05
C ILE A 455 -11.51 -8.62 -1.37
N PHE A 456 -11.92 -7.43 -1.76
CA PHE A 456 -12.53 -7.15 -3.06
C PHE A 456 -11.47 -6.67 -4.03
N LYS A 457 -11.50 -7.20 -5.24
CA LYS A 457 -10.70 -6.77 -6.36
C LYS A 457 -11.64 -6.33 -7.48
N GLY A 458 -11.48 -5.09 -7.95
CA GLY A 458 -12.36 -4.57 -8.99
C GLY A 458 -13.84 -4.80 -8.69
N GLY A 459 -14.24 -4.64 -7.42
CA GLY A 459 -15.62 -4.76 -6.96
C GLY A 459 -16.17 -6.17 -6.77
N PHE A 460 -15.34 -7.21 -6.90
CA PHE A 460 -15.77 -8.60 -6.72
C PHE A 460 -14.91 -9.31 -5.66
N ILE A 461 -15.51 -10.22 -4.89
CA ILE A 461 -14.79 -10.92 -3.80
C ILE A 461 -13.74 -11.85 -4.41
N ALA A 462 -12.46 -11.53 -4.16
CA ALA A 462 -11.32 -12.27 -4.69
C ALA A 462 -10.64 -13.15 -3.64
N TRP A 463 -10.62 -12.74 -2.37
CA TRP A 463 -9.88 -13.43 -1.31
C TRP A 463 -10.62 -13.34 0.02
N SER A 464 -10.65 -14.42 0.79
CA SER A 464 -11.33 -14.41 2.09
C SER A 464 -10.79 -15.49 3.02
N ILE A 465 -10.95 -15.27 4.31
CA ILE A 465 -10.78 -16.30 5.33
C ILE A 465 -11.96 -17.27 5.25
N MET A 466 -11.69 -18.57 5.20
CA MET A 466 -12.71 -19.60 5.17
C MET A 466 -12.20 -20.89 5.82
N GLY A 467 -13.08 -21.58 6.54
CA GLY A 467 -12.84 -22.90 7.08
C GLY A 467 -12.92 -24.02 6.03
N ASP A 468 -13.23 -25.23 6.47
CA ASP A 468 -13.38 -26.38 5.57
C ASP A 468 -14.50 -26.14 4.55
N PRO A 469 -14.22 -26.14 3.23
CA PRO A 469 -15.23 -25.92 2.20
C PRO A 469 -16.25 -27.03 2.08
N ASN A 470 -16.01 -28.20 2.68
CA ASN A 470 -16.96 -29.32 2.75
C ASN A 470 -17.83 -29.30 4.03
N ALA A 471 -17.62 -28.37 4.94
CA ALA A 471 -18.42 -28.26 6.15
C ALA A 471 -19.79 -27.65 5.87
N SER A 472 -20.74 -27.90 6.76
CA SER A 472 -22.11 -27.34 6.70
C SER A 472 -22.11 -25.82 6.88
N LEU A 473 -21.07 -25.25 7.49
CA LEU A 473 -20.84 -23.85 7.72
C LEU A 473 -19.41 -23.50 7.27
N PRO A 474 -19.12 -22.25 6.85
CA PRO A 474 -17.79 -21.86 6.37
C PRO A 474 -16.78 -21.56 7.50
N THR A 475 -17.14 -21.85 8.77
CA THR A 475 -16.37 -21.45 9.95
C THR A 475 -15.58 -22.55 10.68
N PRO A 476 -15.76 -23.87 10.42
CA PRO A 476 -14.99 -24.89 11.13
C PRO A 476 -13.48 -24.78 10.85
N GLU A 477 -12.70 -24.99 11.90
CA GLU A 477 -11.23 -25.06 11.79
C GLU A 477 -10.76 -26.31 11.02
N PRO A 478 -9.64 -26.25 10.31
CA PRO A 478 -8.73 -25.10 10.21
C PRO A 478 -9.24 -24.02 9.24
N VAL A 479 -9.08 -22.76 9.64
CA VAL A 479 -9.45 -21.59 8.82
C VAL A 479 -8.22 -21.06 8.09
N TYR A 480 -8.32 -20.91 6.78
CA TYR A 480 -7.24 -20.42 5.92
C TYR A 480 -7.71 -19.28 5.02
N TYR A 481 -6.76 -18.49 4.53
CA TYR A 481 -7.01 -17.63 3.38
C TYR A 481 -7.21 -18.48 2.13
N ARG A 482 -8.29 -18.17 1.40
CA ARG A 482 -8.64 -18.92 0.19
C ARG A 482 -8.97 -17.96 -0.96
N PRO A 483 -8.61 -18.34 -2.21
CA PRO A 483 -9.10 -17.63 -3.39
C PRO A 483 -10.62 -17.84 -3.53
N MET A 484 -11.32 -16.72 -3.82
CA MET A 484 -12.75 -16.69 -4.10
C MET A 484 -12.99 -16.52 -5.61
N PHE A 485 -14.26 -16.46 -6.03
CA PHE A 485 -14.59 -16.43 -7.46
C PHE A 485 -13.97 -15.25 -8.22
N GLY A 486 -13.72 -14.12 -7.56
CA GLY A 486 -12.98 -12.98 -8.15
C GLY A 486 -11.51 -13.28 -8.49
N ALA A 487 -10.95 -14.35 -7.88
CA ALA A 487 -9.60 -14.84 -8.15
C ALA A 487 -9.58 -16.05 -9.10
N MET A 488 -10.69 -16.38 -9.75
CA MET A 488 -10.81 -17.61 -10.53
C MET A 488 -11.06 -17.33 -12.01
N GLY A 489 -10.46 -18.18 -12.87
CA GLY A 489 -10.72 -18.21 -14.29
C GLY A 489 -10.59 -16.82 -14.96
N ARG A 490 -11.53 -16.50 -15.85
CA ARG A 490 -11.54 -15.24 -16.57
C ARG A 490 -12.01 -14.03 -15.72
N ALA A 491 -12.52 -14.25 -14.51
CA ALA A 491 -12.88 -13.15 -13.62
C ALA A 491 -11.63 -12.30 -13.28
N VAL A 492 -10.48 -12.94 -13.03
CA VAL A 492 -9.20 -12.27 -12.76
C VAL A 492 -8.86 -11.19 -13.80
N LYS A 493 -9.19 -11.45 -15.07
CA LYS A 493 -8.93 -10.52 -16.19
C LYS A 493 -9.72 -9.20 -16.09
N LYS A 494 -10.81 -9.19 -15.30
CA LYS A 494 -11.69 -8.04 -15.11
C LYS A 494 -11.58 -7.42 -13.72
N THR A 495 -11.16 -8.22 -12.74
CA THR A 495 -11.04 -7.78 -11.34
C THR A 495 -9.64 -7.30 -10.97
N SER A 496 -8.63 -7.56 -11.80
CA SER A 496 -7.24 -7.17 -11.58
C SER A 496 -6.67 -6.44 -12.81
N PHE A 497 -5.60 -5.68 -12.60
CA PHE A 497 -5.08 -4.75 -13.59
C PHE A 497 -3.57 -4.93 -13.80
N THR A 498 -3.08 -4.49 -14.96
CA THR A 498 -1.65 -4.39 -15.25
C THR A 498 -1.29 -2.92 -15.49
N PHE A 499 -0.33 -2.41 -14.73
CA PHE A 499 0.18 -1.05 -14.86
C PHE A 499 1.28 -1.01 -15.91
N MET A 500 1.16 -0.13 -16.88
CA MET A 500 2.11 0.00 -17.97
C MET A 500 2.35 1.46 -18.30
N SER A 501 3.47 1.76 -18.96
CA SER A 501 3.69 3.08 -19.52
C SER A 501 2.59 3.44 -20.52
N LYS A 502 2.17 4.70 -20.56
CA LYS A 502 1.24 5.19 -21.59
C LYS A 502 1.76 4.91 -22.99
N LYS A 503 3.08 5.07 -23.20
CA LYS A 503 3.74 4.83 -24.48
C LYS A 503 3.56 3.39 -24.98
N SER A 504 3.74 2.40 -24.13
CA SER A 504 3.57 0.98 -24.52
C SER A 504 2.13 0.65 -24.91
N ILE A 505 1.14 1.23 -24.21
CA ILE A 505 -0.27 1.06 -24.55
C ILE A 505 -0.58 1.67 -25.92
N GLU A 506 -0.07 2.88 -26.20
CA GLU A 506 -0.20 3.55 -27.50
C GLU A 506 0.44 2.75 -28.63
N LEU A 507 1.53 2.05 -28.36
CA LEU A 507 2.20 1.16 -29.30
C LEU A 507 1.50 -0.20 -29.49
N GLY A 508 0.40 -0.44 -28.76
CA GLY A 508 -0.40 -1.66 -28.85
C GLY A 508 0.27 -2.88 -28.24
N VAL A 509 1.14 -2.71 -27.25
CA VAL A 509 1.84 -3.82 -26.57
C VAL A 509 0.86 -4.80 -25.91
N PRO A 510 -0.20 -4.38 -25.20
CA PRO A 510 -1.16 -5.32 -24.65
C PRO A 510 -1.75 -6.27 -25.71
N GLN A 511 -2.12 -5.74 -26.87
CA GLN A 511 -2.68 -6.54 -27.96
C GLN A 511 -1.62 -7.46 -28.61
N LYS A 512 -0.39 -6.98 -28.78
CA LYS A 512 0.73 -7.78 -29.33
C LYS A 512 1.09 -8.96 -28.46
N LEU A 513 1.00 -8.79 -27.12
CA LEU A 513 1.27 -9.86 -26.16
C LEU A 513 0.02 -10.71 -25.83
N GLY A 514 -1.16 -10.32 -26.35
CA GLY A 514 -2.41 -11.04 -26.06
C GLY A 514 -2.86 -10.92 -24.63
N LEU A 515 -2.52 -9.83 -23.94
CA LEU A 515 -2.95 -9.60 -22.56
C LEU A 515 -4.45 -9.40 -22.50
N GLU A 516 -5.11 -10.12 -21.61
CA GLU A 516 -6.55 -10.04 -21.37
C GLU A 516 -6.91 -9.20 -20.14
N LYS A 517 -5.98 -9.04 -19.17
CA LYS A 517 -6.16 -8.11 -18.06
C LYS A 517 -6.32 -6.67 -18.57
N THR A 518 -7.17 -5.93 -17.89
CA THR A 518 -7.31 -4.49 -18.14
C THR A 518 -5.97 -3.80 -17.84
N THR A 519 -5.41 -3.12 -18.83
CA THR A 519 -4.17 -2.35 -18.68
C THR A 519 -4.48 -0.90 -18.31
N LEU A 520 -3.79 -0.37 -17.31
CA LEU A 520 -3.92 1.00 -16.82
C LEU A 520 -2.62 1.76 -17.08
N ALA A 521 -2.72 2.91 -17.73
CA ALA A 521 -1.56 3.76 -18.00
C ALA A 521 -1.10 4.48 -16.74
N VAL A 522 0.19 4.40 -16.41
CA VAL A 522 0.79 5.31 -15.42
C VAL A 522 0.89 6.72 -16.00
N LYS A 523 0.69 7.75 -15.15
CA LYS A 523 0.70 9.14 -15.57
C LYS A 523 0.92 10.10 -14.40
N ASN A 524 1.33 11.32 -14.70
CA ASN A 524 1.62 12.37 -13.73
C ASN A 524 2.76 12.02 -12.75
N CYS A 525 3.70 11.15 -13.15
CA CYS A 525 4.82 10.74 -12.30
C CYS A 525 5.90 11.83 -12.17
N ARG A 526 5.96 12.78 -13.11
CA ARG A 526 7.06 13.77 -13.21
C ARG A 526 6.69 15.15 -12.68
N THR A 527 5.42 15.40 -12.37
CA THR A 527 4.91 16.70 -11.93
C THR A 527 4.53 16.76 -10.46
N ILE A 528 4.79 15.69 -9.74
CA ILE A 528 4.52 15.55 -8.31
C ILE A 528 5.77 15.84 -7.47
N GLY A 529 5.58 15.96 -6.18
CA GLY A 529 6.67 16.12 -5.21
C GLY A 529 6.19 15.77 -3.81
N LYS A 530 7.02 16.03 -2.83
CA LYS A 530 6.73 15.75 -1.43
C LYS A 530 5.42 16.39 -0.95
N LYS A 531 5.11 17.60 -1.42
CA LYS A 531 3.87 18.34 -1.13
C LYS A 531 2.58 17.59 -1.55
N ASP A 532 2.67 16.63 -2.46
CA ASP A 532 1.54 15.85 -2.96
C ASP A 532 1.32 14.56 -2.14
N MET A 533 2.20 14.27 -1.19
CA MET A 533 2.11 13.10 -0.31
C MET A 533 1.11 13.34 0.81
N ILE A 534 -0.04 12.73 0.72
CA ILE A 534 -1.17 12.92 1.64
C ILE A 534 -0.75 12.57 3.08
N TRP A 535 -0.90 13.53 4.01
CA TRP A 535 -0.55 13.45 5.43
C TRP A 535 0.95 13.20 5.73
N ASN A 536 1.81 13.14 4.69
CA ASN A 536 3.21 12.74 4.79
C ASN A 536 4.11 13.62 3.89
N ASP A 537 3.90 14.91 3.96
CA ASP A 537 4.48 15.94 3.08
C ASP A 537 5.55 16.82 3.75
N LYS A 538 5.94 16.50 5.00
CA LYS A 538 6.90 17.31 5.75
C LYS A 538 8.31 17.18 5.20
N THR A 539 8.99 18.33 5.11
CA THR A 539 10.40 18.48 4.66
C THR A 539 11.18 19.35 5.66
N PRO A 540 11.40 18.85 6.89
CA PRO A 540 12.16 19.59 7.89
C PRO A 540 13.66 19.61 7.56
N GLU A 541 14.44 20.44 8.28
CA GLU A 541 15.89 20.34 8.25
C GLU A 541 16.33 19.06 8.97
N ILE A 542 17.01 18.14 8.27
CA ILE A 542 17.55 16.91 8.84
C ILE A 542 19.08 17.02 8.84
N LYS A 543 19.68 16.75 9.99
CA LYS A 543 21.14 16.69 10.17
C LYS A 543 21.51 15.38 10.83
N VAL A 544 22.58 14.77 10.34
CA VAL A 544 23.18 13.56 10.91
C VAL A 544 24.61 13.85 11.29
N ASP A 545 24.97 13.50 12.51
CA ASP A 545 26.36 13.56 12.95
C ASP A 545 27.14 12.40 12.31
N PRO A 546 28.21 12.62 11.54
CA PRO A 546 28.90 11.56 10.81
C PRO A 546 29.74 10.62 11.69
N GLU A 547 30.00 10.97 12.95
CA GLU A 547 30.79 10.16 13.89
C GLU A 547 29.89 9.34 14.80
N THR A 548 28.77 9.92 15.25
CA THR A 548 27.87 9.29 16.22
C THR A 548 26.59 8.78 15.60
N TYR A 549 26.30 9.15 14.36
CA TYR A 549 25.05 8.88 13.62
C TYR A 549 23.80 9.48 14.27
N GLU A 550 23.95 10.38 15.26
CA GLU A 550 22.82 11.07 15.86
C GLU A 550 22.06 11.87 14.81
N VAL A 551 20.74 11.62 14.71
CA VAL A 551 19.87 12.30 13.77
C VAL A 551 19.11 13.41 14.48
N ARG A 552 19.10 14.61 13.89
CA ARG A 552 18.34 15.78 14.35
C ARG A 552 17.34 16.23 13.28
N VAL A 553 16.15 16.57 13.73
CA VAL A 553 15.08 17.15 12.91
C VAL A 553 14.76 18.53 13.49
N ASP A 554 14.94 19.58 12.71
CA ASP A 554 14.77 20.97 13.15
C ASP A 554 15.52 21.27 14.47
N GLY A 555 16.68 20.63 14.67
CA GLY A 555 17.53 20.75 15.85
C GLY A 555 17.17 19.85 17.02
N GLU A 556 16.01 19.16 17.05
CA GLU A 556 15.63 18.18 18.05
C GLU A 556 16.15 16.77 17.69
N ILE A 557 16.61 15.99 18.68
CA ILE A 557 17.08 14.61 18.45
C ILE A 557 15.90 13.73 18.08
N ALA A 558 15.99 13.06 16.95
CA ALA A 558 15.00 12.10 16.46
C ALA A 558 15.46 10.66 16.83
N THR A 559 15.01 10.17 17.95
CA THR A 559 15.32 8.81 18.41
C THR A 559 14.18 8.22 19.24
N VAL A 560 14.13 6.88 19.28
CA VAL A 560 13.26 6.09 20.17
C VAL A 560 13.96 4.80 20.56
N ASP A 561 13.64 4.27 21.73
CA ASP A 561 14.17 2.99 22.18
C ASP A 561 13.69 1.83 21.29
N PRO A 562 14.47 0.75 21.16
CA PRO A 562 14.03 -0.46 20.47
C PRO A 562 12.89 -1.13 21.26
N ALA A 563 11.85 -1.57 20.54
CA ALA A 563 10.73 -2.27 21.14
C ALA A 563 11.13 -3.70 21.56
N LYS A 564 10.64 -4.14 22.72
CA LYS A 564 10.79 -5.52 23.22
C LYS A 564 9.55 -6.38 22.92
N GLU A 565 8.40 -5.75 22.77
CA GLU A 565 7.12 -6.38 22.50
C GLU A 565 6.38 -5.56 21.44
N LEU A 566 5.68 -6.25 20.58
CA LEU A 566 4.87 -5.65 19.51
C LEU A 566 3.41 -6.13 19.59
N SER A 567 2.48 -5.24 19.28
CA SER A 567 1.07 -5.58 19.00
C SER A 567 0.94 -6.33 17.66
N LEU A 568 -0.25 -6.77 17.32
CA LEU A 568 -0.60 -7.41 16.05
C LEU A 568 0.18 -8.70 15.72
N ALA A 569 0.74 -9.37 16.74
CA ALA A 569 1.47 -10.63 16.56
C ALA A 569 0.54 -11.85 16.30
N GLN A 570 -0.78 -11.66 16.44
CA GLN A 570 -1.78 -12.74 16.37
C GLN A 570 -1.86 -13.44 15.01
N ARG A 571 -1.40 -12.80 13.94
CA ARG A 571 -1.39 -13.42 12.60
C ARG A 571 -0.62 -14.75 12.59
N TYR A 572 0.50 -14.83 13.28
CA TYR A 572 1.35 -16.01 13.31
C TYR A 572 0.75 -17.19 14.09
N PHE A 573 -0.22 -16.90 14.94
CA PHE A 573 -0.89 -17.93 15.77
C PHE A 573 -2.24 -18.38 15.23
N MET A 574 -2.74 -17.71 14.19
CA MET A 574 -4.10 -17.90 13.69
C MET A 574 -4.17 -18.28 12.21
N ALA A 575 -3.02 -18.41 11.58
CA ALA A 575 -2.94 -18.82 10.16
C ALA A 575 -2.78 -20.33 10.04
#